data_dda0071d8379a947407151481248e21e
#
_entry.id   dda0071d8379a947407151481248e21e
#
_cell.length_a   1.000
_cell.length_b   1.000
_cell.length_c   1.000
_cell.angle_alpha   90.00
_cell.angle_beta   90.00
_cell.angle_gamma   90.00
#
_symmetry.space_group_name_H-M   'P 1'
#
loop_
_entity.id
_entity.type
_entity.pdbx_description
1 polymer ?
#
loop_
_entity_poly.entity_id
_entity_poly.type
_entity_poly.pdbx_seq_one_letter_code
_entity_poly.pdbx_strand_id
1 'polypeptide(L)'
;SGWKSPIYCDNRIILSSINYRNRIASLFSQLIKEKYKNVEVIAGVATGGIGIGILVAEKLKLPFIYVRPEAKKHGRQNQIEGEVSEGDKIVVIEDLISTGKSSLNAVKALRNSNINVLGMVAIFTYEFKVAEMNFKKDHVILDTLSNYSELLKKAVEINYISSQDLETLRKWNYSPENWG
;
A
#
# COMPACT_ATOMS: atom_id res chain seq x y z
N SER A 1 6.96 -0.22 12.12
CA SER A 1 6.18 -0.20 13.38
C SER A 1 7.09 -0.33 14.61
N GLY A 2 8.26 -0.94 14.47
CA GLY A 2 9.16 -1.27 15.59
C GLY A 2 8.72 -2.50 16.38
N TRP A 3 7.61 -3.16 16.01
CA TRP A 3 7.14 -4.38 16.66
C TRP A 3 7.93 -5.59 16.18
N LYS A 4 8.16 -6.55 17.08
CA LYS A 4 8.67 -7.87 16.71
C LYS A 4 7.63 -8.60 15.85
N SER A 5 8.10 -9.43 14.91
CA SER A 5 7.23 -10.16 14.00
C SER A 5 7.76 -11.57 13.75
N PRO A 6 6.90 -12.59 13.80
CA PRO A 6 7.27 -13.97 13.44
C PRO A 6 7.37 -14.18 11.92
N ILE A 7 6.94 -13.21 11.13
CA ILE A 7 7.01 -13.26 9.66
C ILE A 7 7.58 -11.96 9.10
N TYR A 8 8.14 -12.05 7.89
CA TYR A 8 8.56 -10.89 7.11
C TYR A 8 7.96 -10.98 5.70
N CYS A 9 7.16 -9.98 5.32
CA CYS A 9 6.60 -9.87 3.97
C CYS A 9 7.41 -8.83 3.18
N ASP A 10 8.08 -9.27 2.11
CA ASP A 10 8.80 -8.39 1.19
C ASP A 10 8.17 -8.44 -0.21
N ASN A 11 7.20 -7.57 -0.43
CA ASN A 11 6.53 -7.47 -1.74
C ASN A 11 7.44 -6.89 -2.84
N ARG A 12 8.56 -6.26 -2.49
CA ARG A 12 9.50 -5.67 -3.46
C ARG A 12 10.19 -6.72 -4.32
N ILE A 13 10.29 -7.97 -3.85
CA ILE A 13 10.79 -9.11 -4.62
C ILE A 13 9.99 -9.30 -5.91
N ILE A 14 8.70 -8.96 -5.93
CA ILE A 14 7.82 -9.04 -7.09
C ILE A 14 8.37 -8.23 -8.27
N LEU A 15 9.07 -7.13 -8.01
CA LEU A 15 9.63 -6.26 -9.04
C LEU A 15 10.66 -6.97 -9.92
N SER A 16 11.38 -7.96 -9.38
CA SER A 16 12.38 -8.73 -10.12
C SER A 16 11.77 -9.72 -11.12
N SER A 17 10.49 -10.08 -10.97
CA SER A 17 9.79 -11.00 -11.87
C SER A 17 8.88 -10.25 -12.82
N ILE A 18 9.19 -10.32 -14.13
CA ILE A 18 8.37 -9.69 -15.19
C ILE A 18 6.91 -10.17 -15.10
N ASN A 19 6.69 -11.47 -14.90
CA ASN A 19 5.35 -12.05 -14.85
C ASN A 19 4.57 -11.57 -13.63
N TYR A 20 5.18 -11.59 -12.44
CA TYR A 20 4.51 -11.17 -11.21
C TYR A 20 4.21 -9.68 -11.19
N ARG A 21 5.19 -8.81 -11.50
CA ARG A 21 4.95 -7.38 -11.51
C ARG A 21 3.89 -6.97 -12.53
N ASN A 22 3.88 -7.59 -13.74
CA ASN A 22 2.86 -7.33 -14.74
C ASN A 22 1.47 -7.82 -14.30
N ARG A 23 1.39 -8.97 -13.61
CA ARG A 23 0.14 -9.49 -13.06
C ARG A 23 -0.42 -8.54 -12.00
N ILE A 24 0.40 -8.11 -11.04
CA ILE A 24 0.00 -7.16 -9.99
C ILE A 24 -0.45 -5.83 -10.60
N ALA A 25 0.33 -5.28 -11.55
CA ALA A 25 -0.06 -4.05 -12.22
C ALA A 25 -1.39 -4.17 -12.98
N SER A 26 -1.68 -5.32 -13.58
CA SER A 26 -2.97 -5.58 -14.24
C SER A 26 -4.11 -5.64 -13.24
N LEU A 27 -3.94 -6.34 -12.12
CA LEU A 27 -4.96 -6.44 -11.07
C LEU A 27 -5.26 -5.07 -10.44
N PHE A 28 -4.24 -4.27 -10.15
CA PHE A 28 -4.43 -2.90 -9.68
C PHE A 28 -5.16 -2.03 -10.70
N SER A 29 -4.77 -2.12 -11.97
CA SER A 29 -5.41 -1.33 -13.02
C SER A 29 -6.89 -1.69 -13.19
N GLN A 30 -7.25 -2.97 -13.06
CA GLN A 30 -8.63 -3.42 -13.07
C GLN A 30 -9.39 -2.89 -11.85
N LEU A 31 -8.87 -3.08 -10.65
CA LEU A 31 -9.46 -2.60 -9.40
C LEU A 31 -9.72 -1.09 -9.43
N ILE A 32 -8.73 -0.32 -9.93
CA ILE A 32 -8.83 1.13 -10.02
C ILE A 32 -9.94 1.54 -11.00
N LYS A 33 -10.00 0.92 -12.18
CA LYS A 33 -11.08 1.20 -13.16
C LYS A 33 -12.48 0.91 -12.62
N GLU A 34 -12.61 -0.14 -11.83
CA GLU A 34 -13.89 -0.56 -11.25
C GLU A 34 -14.35 0.38 -10.12
N LYS A 35 -13.44 0.74 -9.20
CA LYS A 35 -13.80 1.42 -7.95
C LYS A 35 -13.54 2.92 -7.96
N TYR A 36 -12.52 3.39 -8.66
CA TYR A 36 -12.05 4.78 -8.62
C TYR A 36 -12.30 5.50 -9.94
N LYS A 37 -13.56 5.77 -10.22
CA LYS A 37 -13.95 6.51 -11.43
C LYS A 37 -13.37 7.92 -11.42
N ASN A 38 -12.94 8.39 -12.58
CA ASN A 38 -12.38 9.73 -12.77
C ASN A 38 -11.01 9.95 -12.07
N VAL A 39 -10.24 8.88 -11.83
CA VAL A 39 -8.83 9.03 -11.44
C VAL A 39 -8.05 9.71 -12.56
N GLU A 40 -7.22 10.69 -12.19
CA GLU A 40 -6.47 11.52 -13.14
C GLU A 40 -4.96 11.29 -13.01
N VAL A 41 -4.48 10.93 -11.82
CA VAL A 41 -3.05 10.71 -11.53
C VAL A 41 -2.88 9.51 -10.63
N ILE A 42 -1.81 8.75 -10.81
CA ILE A 42 -1.38 7.68 -9.90
C ILE A 42 -0.21 8.18 -9.05
N ALA A 43 -0.29 7.98 -7.74
CA ALA A 43 0.76 8.34 -6.80
C ALA A 43 1.35 7.10 -6.11
N GLY A 44 2.65 6.86 -6.22
CA GLY A 44 3.33 5.80 -5.46
C GLY A 44 3.82 6.28 -4.10
N VAL A 45 3.66 5.50 -3.04
CA VAL A 45 4.34 5.78 -1.77
C VAL A 45 5.79 5.27 -1.86
N ALA A 46 6.73 6.16 -1.64
CA ALA A 46 8.14 5.78 -1.65
C ALA A 46 8.49 4.92 -0.42
N THR A 47 9.20 3.84 -0.59
CA THR A 47 9.88 3.37 -1.80
C THR A 47 9.10 2.25 -2.50
N GLY A 48 8.35 1.42 -1.75
CA GLY A 48 7.73 0.18 -2.24
C GLY A 48 6.66 0.39 -3.32
N GLY A 49 5.90 1.48 -3.22
CA GLY A 49 4.83 1.79 -4.18
C GLY A 49 5.30 2.38 -5.51
N ILE A 50 6.57 2.80 -5.63
CA ILE A 50 7.05 3.47 -6.86
C ILE A 50 7.05 2.51 -8.04
N GLY A 51 7.72 1.36 -7.92
CA GLY A 51 7.92 0.44 -9.03
C GLY A 51 6.61 -0.10 -9.62
N ILE A 52 5.69 -0.52 -8.76
CA ILE A 52 4.36 -0.98 -9.18
C ILE A 52 3.50 0.19 -9.64
N GLY A 53 3.58 1.33 -8.95
CA GLY A 53 2.79 2.53 -9.29
C GLY A 53 3.04 3.02 -10.70
N ILE A 54 4.29 3.08 -11.15
CA ILE A 54 4.61 3.49 -12.52
C ILE A 54 4.09 2.49 -13.57
N LEU A 55 4.11 1.19 -13.28
CA LEU A 55 3.53 0.17 -14.17
C LEU A 55 2.01 0.26 -14.25
N VAL A 56 1.35 0.62 -13.15
CA VAL A 56 -0.10 0.87 -13.10
C VAL A 56 -0.45 2.11 -13.91
N ALA A 57 0.27 3.22 -13.70
CA ALA A 57 0.09 4.46 -14.44
C ALA A 57 0.24 4.24 -15.96
N GLU A 58 1.27 3.50 -16.38
CA GLU A 58 1.50 3.13 -17.78
C GLU A 58 0.31 2.33 -18.36
N LYS A 59 -0.22 1.34 -17.60
CA LYS A 59 -1.37 0.55 -18.04
C LYS A 59 -2.67 1.36 -18.12
N LEU A 60 -2.83 2.34 -17.25
CA LEU A 60 -3.99 3.23 -17.23
C LEU A 60 -3.84 4.42 -18.18
N LYS A 61 -2.63 4.67 -18.71
CA LYS A 61 -2.29 5.85 -19.51
C LYS A 61 -2.50 7.15 -18.73
N LEU A 62 -2.09 7.15 -17.45
CA LEU A 62 -2.22 8.28 -16.54
C LEU A 62 -0.83 8.79 -16.13
N PRO A 63 -0.70 10.08 -15.78
CA PRO A 63 0.47 10.63 -15.14
C PRO A 63 0.83 9.88 -13.86
N PHE A 64 2.13 9.89 -13.50
CA PHE A 64 2.64 9.28 -12.29
C PHE A 64 3.46 10.28 -11.47
N ILE A 65 3.20 10.30 -10.18
CA ILE A 65 4.00 11.00 -9.17
C ILE A 65 4.38 10.02 -8.05
N TYR A 66 5.29 10.40 -7.16
CA TYR A 66 5.49 9.66 -5.93
C TYR A 66 5.66 10.57 -4.72
N VAL A 67 5.32 10.03 -3.54
CA VAL A 67 5.38 10.75 -2.29
C VAL A 67 6.47 10.16 -1.42
N ARG A 68 7.41 10.99 -0.98
CA ARG A 68 8.52 10.62 -0.09
C ARG A 68 8.04 10.53 1.37
N PRO A 69 8.71 9.71 2.20
CA PRO A 69 8.40 9.64 3.63
C PRO A 69 8.59 10.99 4.33
N GLU A 70 9.61 11.74 3.91
CA GLU A 70 9.96 13.05 4.45
C GLU A 70 10.28 14.04 3.33
N ALA A 71 10.07 15.34 3.60
CA ALA A 71 10.47 16.41 2.71
C ALA A 71 12.00 16.47 2.55
N LYS A 72 12.47 16.98 1.42
CA LYS A 72 13.91 17.20 1.18
C LYS A 72 14.46 18.21 2.21
N LYS A 73 15.63 17.90 2.77
CA LYS A 73 16.35 18.82 3.68
C LYS A 73 16.95 20.03 2.96
N HIS A 74 17.14 19.94 1.65
CA HIS A 74 17.76 20.96 0.79
C HIS A 74 16.99 21.11 -0.52
N GLY A 75 17.00 22.31 -1.11
CA GLY A 75 16.30 22.66 -2.34
C GLY A 75 14.81 22.95 -2.12
N ARG A 76 13.95 22.65 -3.09
CA ARG A 76 12.50 22.71 -2.90
C ARG A 76 12.13 21.64 -1.87
N GLN A 77 11.67 22.05 -0.71
CA GLN A 77 11.30 21.16 0.41
C GLN A 77 10.02 20.34 0.11
N ASN A 78 9.91 19.85 -1.13
CA ASN A 78 8.75 19.10 -1.57
C ASN A 78 8.85 17.64 -1.13
N GLN A 79 7.74 17.11 -0.62
CA GLN A 79 7.54 15.72 -0.33
C GLN A 79 6.98 14.97 -1.55
N ILE A 80 6.33 15.68 -2.47
CA ILE A 80 5.76 15.17 -3.71
C ILE A 80 6.76 15.38 -4.83
N GLU A 81 7.04 14.34 -5.61
CA GLU A 81 7.93 14.35 -6.76
C GLU A 81 7.14 14.03 -8.03
N GLY A 82 7.26 14.87 -9.03
CA GLY A 82 6.48 14.90 -10.26
C GLY A 82 5.61 16.15 -10.30
N GLU A 83 4.86 16.31 -11.38
CA GLU A 83 3.94 17.44 -11.58
C GLU A 83 2.52 17.00 -11.27
N VAL A 84 1.82 17.80 -10.50
CA VAL A 84 0.43 17.59 -10.10
C VAL A 84 -0.21 18.94 -9.82
N SER A 85 -1.49 19.09 -10.14
CA SER A 85 -2.26 20.31 -9.97
C SER A 85 -3.22 20.22 -8.79
N GLU A 86 -3.56 21.35 -8.21
CA GLU A 86 -4.62 21.42 -7.19
C GLU A 86 -5.93 20.88 -7.75
N GLY A 87 -6.62 20.06 -6.96
CA GLY A 87 -7.88 19.43 -7.34
C GLY A 87 -7.74 18.12 -8.11
N ASP A 88 -6.54 17.76 -8.59
CA ASP A 88 -6.32 16.48 -9.28
C ASP A 88 -6.79 15.30 -8.42
N LYS A 89 -7.47 14.35 -9.06
CA LYS A 89 -8.02 13.16 -8.41
C LYS A 89 -7.03 12.00 -8.48
N ILE A 90 -6.52 11.62 -7.32
CA ILE A 90 -5.41 10.69 -7.20
C ILE A 90 -5.83 9.39 -6.52
N VAL A 91 -5.34 8.25 -7.06
CA VAL A 91 -5.28 6.97 -6.35
C VAL A 91 -3.83 6.71 -5.93
N VAL A 92 -3.66 6.39 -4.65
CA VAL A 92 -2.35 6.11 -4.06
C VAL A 92 -2.04 4.62 -4.14
N ILE A 93 -0.82 4.27 -4.55
CA ILE A 93 -0.30 2.90 -4.64
C ILE A 93 0.68 2.65 -3.51
N GLU A 94 0.49 1.53 -2.81
CA GLU A 94 1.38 1.06 -1.75
C GLU A 94 1.71 -0.43 -1.96
N ASP A 95 2.83 -0.90 -1.43
CA ASP A 95 3.18 -2.32 -1.46
C ASP A 95 2.62 -3.08 -0.25
N LEU A 96 2.65 -2.48 0.94
CA LEU A 96 2.33 -3.16 2.19
C LEU A 96 1.71 -2.21 3.21
N ILE A 97 0.59 -2.60 3.77
CA ILE A 97 -0.03 -1.93 4.92
C ILE A 97 0.25 -2.73 6.20
N SER A 98 1.04 -2.12 7.10
CA SER A 98 1.22 -2.58 8.49
C SER A 98 0.30 -1.78 9.41
N THR A 99 0.79 -0.73 10.05
CA THR A 99 -0.04 0.19 10.86
C THR A 99 -0.71 1.31 10.04
N GLY A 100 -0.32 1.45 8.77
CA GLY A 100 -0.78 2.50 7.87
C GLY A 100 -0.15 3.88 8.09
N LYS A 101 0.74 4.03 9.10
CA LYS A 101 1.29 5.35 9.47
C LYS A 101 2.03 6.05 8.32
N SER A 102 2.96 5.36 7.64
CA SER A 102 3.71 5.95 6.52
C SER A 102 2.82 6.26 5.33
N SER A 103 1.92 5.34 5.01
CA SER A 103 0.98 5.46 3.88
C SER A 103 0.02 6.63 4.08
N LEU A 104 -0.52 6.79 5.30
CA LEU A 104 -1.39 7.93 5.64
C LEU A 104 -0.63 9.25 5.72
N ASN A 105 0.65 9.27 6.08
CA ASN A 105 1.49 10.47 5.97
C ASN A 105 1.63 10.93 4.52
N ALA A 106 1.75 10.00 3.56
CA ALA A 106 1.75 10.34 2.14
C ALA A 106 0.42 10.95 1.69
N VAL A 107 -0.72 10.40 2.14
CA VAL A 107 -2.05 10.98 1.89
C VAL A 107 -2.16 12.40 2.46
N LYS A 108 -1.67 12.63 3.69
CA LYS A 108 -1.67 13.96 4.29
C LYS A 108 -0.84 14.96 3.49
N ALA A 109 0.33 14.54 2.99
CA ALA A 109 1.16 15.40 2.14
C ALA A 109 0.43 15.81 0.86
N LEU A 110 -0.26 14.88 0.21
CA LEU A 110 -1.09 15.16 -0.97
C LEU A 110 -2.23 16.13 -0.64
N ARG A 111 -2.99 15.86 0.41
CA ARG A 111 -4.10 16.73 0.84
C ARG A 111 -3.66 18.13 1.25
N ASN A 112 -2.49 18.26 1.88
CA ASN A 112 -1.91 19.56 2.22
C ASN A 112 -1.53 20.40 0.99
N SER A 113 -1.41 19.76 -0.18
CA SER A 113 -1.21 20.40 -1.48
C SER A 113 -2.53 20.56 -2.26
N ASN A 114 -3.67 20.54 -1.58
CA ASN A 114 -5.02 20.65 -2.15
C ASN A 114 -5.36 19.56 -3.19
N ILE A 115 -4.76 18.39 -3.09
CA ILE A 115 -5.00 17.26 -3.99
C ILE A 115 -6.12 16.38 -3.46
N ASN A 116 -7.01 15.94 -4.35
CA ASN A 116 -8.14 15.09 -4.00
C ASN A 116 -7.74 13.61 -4.02
N VAL A 117 -7.44 13.03 -2.87
CA VAL A 117 -7.12 11.59 -2.74
C VAL A 117 -8.41 10.78 -2.71
N LEU A 118 -8.69 10.06 -3.78
CA LEU A 118 -9.87 9.18 -3.94
C LEU A 118 -9.79 7.95 -3.03
N GLY A 119 -8.58 7.40 -2.85
CA GLY A 119 -8.32 6.24 -2.01
C GLY A 119 -6.91 5.71 -2.21
N MET A 120 -6.64 4.57 -1.56
CA MET A 120 -5.37 3.87 -1.63
C MET A 120 -5.60 2.42 -2.01
N VAL A 121 -4.74 1.88 -2.88
CA VAL A 121 -4.69 0.45 -3.18
C VAL A 121 -3.33 -0.11 -2.80
N ALA A 122 -3.30 -1.27 -2.12
CA ALA A 122 -2.06 -1.91 -1.70
C ALA A 122 -2.03 -3.38 -2.12
N ILE A 123 -0.81 -3.93 -2.30
CA ILE A 123 -0.68 -5.35 -2.63
C ILE A 123 -1.17 -6.20 -1.47
N PHE A 124 -0.78 -5.81 -0.24
CA PHE A 124 -1.01 -6.62 0.95
C PHE A 124 -1.30 -5.78 2.19
N THR A 125 -2.14 -6.30 3.08
CA THR A 125 -2.33 -5.78 4.43
C THR A 125 -2.18 -6.88 5.47
N TYR A 126 -1.57 -6.54 6.62
CA TYR A 126 -1.56 -7.40 7.80
C TYR A 126 -2.91 -7.46 8.52
N GLU A 127 -3.90 -6.65 8.12
CA GLU A 127 -5.22 -6.56 8.77
C GLU A 127 -5.14 -6.16 10.26
N PHE A 128 -4.13 -5.39 10.67
CA PHE A 128 -4.06 -4.91 12.03
C PHE A 128 -5.21 -3.93 12.35
N LYS A 129 -5.87 -4.11 13.47
CA LYS A 129 -6.95 -3.23 13.94
C LYS A 129 -6.54 -1.75 13.96
N VAL A 130 -5.29 -1.48 14.34
CA VAL A 130 -4.75 -0.11 14.35
C VAL A 130 -4.71 0.49 12.95
N ALA A 131 -4.41 -0.29 11.91
CA ALA A 131 -4.45 0.20 10.53
C ALA A 131 -5.88 0.56 10.12
N GLU A 132 -6.84 -0.33 10.36
CA GLU A 132 -8.25 -0.07 10.07
C GLU A 132 -8.75 1.21 10.75
N MET A 133 -8.46 1.38 12.05
CA MET A 133 -8.80 2.57 12.80
C MET A 133 -8.15 3.84 12.23
N ASN A 134 -6.87 3.78 11.83
CA ASN A 134 -6.15 4.90 11.28
C ASN A 134 -6.71 5.32 9.92
N PHE A 135 -6.98 4.38 9.01
CA PHE A 135 -7.58 4.66 7.70
C PHE A 135 -8.98 5.23 7.83
N LYS A 136 -9.79 4.69 8.73
CA LYS A 136 -11.14 5.21 9.05
C LYS A 136 -11.08 6.63 9.61
N LYS A 137 -10.18 6.89 10.55
CA LYS A 137 -9.98 8.22 11.17
C LYS A 137 -9.58 9.26 10.14
N ASP A 138 -8.68 8.90 9.22
CA ASP A 138 -8.18 9.82 8.20
C ASP A 138 -9.10 9.85 6.95
N HIS A 139 -10.25 9.16 6.98
CA HIS A 139 -11.22 9.08 5.88
C HIS A 139 -10.55 8.68 4.55
N VAL A 140 -9.75 7.61 4.57
CA VAL A 140 -9.10 7.05 3.39
C VAL A 140 -9.68 5.67 3.10
N ILE A 141 -10.22 5.48 1.90
CA ILE A 141 -10.64 4.17 1.41
C ILE A 141 -9.38 3.37 1.11
N LEU A 142 -9.28 2.15 1.67
CA LEU A 142 -8.20 1.22 1.40
C LEU A 142 -8.76 -0.04 0.74
N ASP A 143 -8.26 -0.35 -0.44
CA ASP A 143 -8.47 -1.63 -1.10
C ASP A 143 -7.15 -2.39 -1.21
N THR A 144 -7.18 -3.72 -1.06
CA THR A 144 -5.97 -4.55 -1.15
C THR A 144 -6.20 -5.76 -2.05
N LEU A 145 -5.14 -6.22 -2.72
CA LEU A 145 -5.21 -7.42 -3.56
C LEU A 145 -5.18 -8.69 -2.73
N SER A 146 -4.51 -8.66 -1.58
CA SER A 146 -4.40 -9.77 -0.65
C SER A 146 -4.28 -9.26 0.78
N ASN A 147 -4.41 -10.18 1.74
CA ASN A 147 -4.36 -9.87 3.15
C ASN A 147 -3.75 -11.03 3.96
N TYR A 148 -3.54 -10.78 5.25
CA TYR A 148 -2.93 -11.75 6.16
C TYR A 148 -3.76 -13.02 6.34
N SER A 149 -5.08 -12.89 6.41
CA SER A 149 -5.99 -14.02 6.57
C SER A 149 -5.93 -14.98 5.37
N GLU A 150 -5.93 -14.45 4.15
CA GLU A 150 -5.78 -15.26 2.93
C GLU A 150 -4.38 -15.86 2.79
N LEU A 151 -3.33 -15.13 3.22
CA LEU A 151 -1.96 -15.64 3.26
C LEU A 151 -1.87 -16.86 4.17
N LEU A 152 -2.40 -16.80 5.39
CA LEU A 152 -2.37 -17.91 6.34
C LEU A 152 -3.17 -19.11 5.83
N LYS A 153 -4.36 -18.87 5.28
CA LYS A 153 -5.18 -19.93 4.67
C LYS A 153 -4.42 -20.67 3.58
N LYS A 154 -3.77 -19.93 2.68
CA LYS A 154 -2.97 -20.52 1.60
C LYS A 154 -1.75 -21.27 2.12
N ALA A 155 -1.06 -20.73 3.13
CA ALA A 155 0.11 -21.38 3.73
C ALA A 155 -0.23 -22.73 4.38
N VAL A 156 -1.39 -22.85 5.02
CA VAL A 156 -1.91 -24.13 5.54
C VAL A 156 -2.26 -25.08 4.40
N GLU A 157 -2.99 -24.61 3.39
CA GLU A 157 -3.42 -25.42 2.23
C GLU A 157 -2.23 -26.10 1.54
N ILE A 158 -1.10 -25.40 1.40
CA ILE A 158 0.11 -25.93 0.77
C ILE A 158 1.09 -26.58 1.75
N ASN A 159 0.69 -26.80 3.00
CA ASN A 159 1.52 -27.36 4.08
C ASN A 159 2.81 -26.58 4.35
N TYR A 160 2.82 -25.25 4.13
CA TYR A 160 3.96 -24.38 4.44
C TYR A 160 4.07 -24.09 5.94
N ILE A 161 2.94 -24.08 6.64
CA ILE A 161 2.84 -23.94 8.09
C ILE A 161 1.94 -25.04 8.67
N SER A 162 2.19 -25.41 9.93
CA SER A 162 1.35 -26.35 10.69
C SER A 162 0.11 -25.65 11.28
N SER A 163 -0.84 -26.45 11.78
CA SER A 163 -1.99 -25.92 12.54
C SER A 163 -1.57 -25.23 13.84
N GLN A 164 -0.47 -25.66 14.45
CA GLN A 164 0.08 -25.04 15.65
C GLN A 164 0.69 -23.66 15.34
N ASP A 165 1.42 -23.55 14.21
CA ASP A 165 1.95 -22.27 13.73
C ASP A 165 0.82 -21.29 13.43
N LEU A 166 -0.28 -21.77 12.81
CA LEU A 166 -1.44 -20.96 12.48
C LEU A 166 -2.04 -20.31 13.73
N GLU A 167 -2.16 -21.03 14.84
CA GLU A 167 -2.68 -20.46 16.09
C GLU A 167 -1.74 -19.36 16.63
N THR A 168 -0.45 -19.62 16.63
CA THR A 168 0.58 -18.68 17.05
C THR A 168 0.55 -17.39 16.21
N LEU A 169 0.47 -17.54 14.89
CA LEU A 169 0.42 -16.43 13.94
C LEU A 169 -0.86 -15.59 14.07
N ARG A 170 -2.00 -16.22 14.37
CA ARG A 170 -3.25 -15.51 14.67
C ARG A 170 -3.18 -14.71 15.97
N LYS A 171 -2.57 -15.27 17.02
CA LYS A 171 -2.36 -14.58 18.30
C LYS A 171 -1.47 -13.34 18.10
N TRP A 172 -0.40 -13.48 17.33
CA TRP A 172 0.44 -12.34 16.98
C TRP A 172 -0.33 -11.24 16.24
N ASN A 173 -1.09 -11.60 15.21
CA ASN A 173 -1.83 -10.63 14.41
C ASN A 173 -2.88 -9.87 15.23
N TYR A 174 -3.47 -10.52 16.22
CA TYR A 174 -4.46 -9.91 17.11
C TYR A 174 -3.86 -8.82 18.02
N SER A 175 -2.63 -9.02 18.52
CA SER A 175 -1.94 -8.08 19.42
C SER A 175 -0.43 -8.02 19.12
N PRO A 176 -0.05 -7.45 17.96
CA PRO A 176 1.34 -7.47 17.50
C PRO A 176 2.27 -6.60 18.35
N GLU A 177 1.74 -5.61 19.05
CA GLU A 177 2.48 -4.73 19.96
C GLU A 177 2.98 -5.44 21.23
N ASN A 178 2.28 -6.52 21.62
CA ASN A 178 2.59 -7.30 22.82
C ASN A 178 3.36 -8.60 22.52
N TRP A 179 3.80 -8.79 21.29
CA TRP A 179 4.50 -9.99 20.85
C TRP A 179 5.99 -9.99 21.25
N GLY A 180 6.42 -11.04 21.91
CA GLY A 180 7.82 -11.35 22.25
C GLY A 180 8.20 -11.19 23.67
#